data_30cf68530ce29154b2facf1ad5556c28
#
_entry.id   30cf68530ce29154b2facf1ad5556c28
#
_cell.length_a   1.000
_cell.length_b   1.000
_cell.length_c   1.000
_cell.angle_alpha   90.00
_cell.angle_beta   90.00
_cell.angle_gamma   90.00
#
_symmetry.space_group_name_H-M   'P 1'
#
loop_
_entity.id
_entity.type
_entity.pdbx_description
1 polymer ?
#
loop_
_entity_poly.entity_id
_entity_poly.type
_entity_poly.pdbx_seq_one_letter_code
_entity_poly.pdbx_strand_id
1 'polypeptide(L)'
;MGEFSPSRKRCARPQTHTAMEKIIEPISKTLLKAELTADKLLRHTNRGGNELYIIDAHDSPNVMQEIGRLREEAFRAGGGGTGMSVDIDEFDTMEVPYKQLVVWNPEAEEIIGGYRYIHGSDVKFDDKGQPILATSHMFHFSEQFIHDYLPRTLELGRSFVAVEYQSSRAGTKGLFALDNLFDGLAALTVVLPDAEYFFGKMTMYPSYDRLARDMILYFLGKHFGDRRHMVSAYEPLFIEHNPAQFRELFVESDFKLDYRILNAEVRNRGCNIPPLVNAYMNLSPSMLVFGTAINHEFGAVEETGILININELHEDKRKRHILSFVEERPEFKDRVKDNKVLFSGRRRHSRK
;
A
#
# COMPACT_ATOMS: atom_id res chain seq x y z
N MET A 1 -3.99 -19.79 -52.13
CA MET A 1 -4.79 -18.54 -51.99
C MET A 1 -5.49 -18.65 -50.62
N GLY A 2 -4.93 -18.04 -49.64
CA GLY A 2 -5.46 -18.01 -48.28
C GLY A 2 -5.45 -16.52 -47.83
N GLU A 3 -6.63 -15.99 -47.64
CA GLU A 3 -6.84 -14.56 -47.30
C GLU A 3 -6.40 -14.31 -45.86
N PHE A 4 -5.47 -13.37 -45.71
CA PHE A 4 -5.12 -12.75 -44.46
C PHE A 4 -6.21 -11.75 -44.04
N SER A 5 -6.94 -12.01 -42.97
CA SER A 5 -7.86 -11.07 -42.36
C SER A 5 -7.07 -10.07 -41.48
N PRO A 6 -7.24 -8.76 -41.62
CA PRO A 6 -6.48 -7.78 -40.83
C PRO A 6 -7.02 -7.69 -39.40
N SER A 7 -6.11 -7.86 -38.43
CA SER A 7 -6.36 -7.62 -37.03
C SER A 7 -6.88 -6.18 -36.78
N ARG A 8 -8.02 -6.08 -36.13
CA ARG A 8 -8.56 -4.80 -35.66
C ARG A 8 -7.61 -4.16 -34.67
N LYS A 9 -6.91 -3.12 -35.11
CA LYS A 9 -6.22 -2.15 -34.23
C LYS A 9 -7.27 -1.54 -33.32
N ARG A 10 -7.21 -1.80 -32.02
CA ARG A 10 -7.92 -1.00 -31.02
C ARG A 10 -7.39 0.43 -31.15
N CYS A 11 -8.24 1.32 -31.61
CA CYS A 11 -7.98 2.75 -31.55
C CYS A 11 -7.81 3.14 -30.07
N ALA A 12 -6.61 3.57 -29.70
CA ALA A 12 -6.41 4.30 -28.47
C ALA A 12 -7.31 5.53 -28.51
N ARG A 13 -8.23 5.66 -27.57
CA ARG A 13 -9.00 6.89 -27.40
C ARG A 13 -7.99 8.01 -27.09
N PRO A 14 -8.06 9.17 -27.74
CA PRO A 14 -7.25 10.31 -27.37
C PRO A 14 -7.61 10.68 -25.93
N GLN A 15 -6.60 10.76 -25.06
CA GLN A 15 -6.76 11.33 -23.73
C GLN A 15 -7.12 12.81 -23.91
N THR A 16 -8.40 13.13 -23.77
CA THR A 16 -8.78 14.51 -23.49
C THR A 16 -8.20 14.84 -22.12
N HIS A 17 -7.28 15.79 -22.05
CA HIS A 17 -6.91 16.46 -20.82
C HIS A 17 -8.19 17.13 -20.27
N THR A 18 -8.97 16.39 -19.52
CA THR A 18 -10.04 16.95 -18.70
C THR A 18 -9.34 17.87 -17.70
N ALA A 19 -9.74 19.15 -17.68
CA ALA A 19 -9.24 20.10 -16.69
C ALA A 19 -9.47 19.50 -15.31
N MET A 20 -8.47 19.57 -14.41
CA MET A 20 -8.63 19.09 -13.04
C MET A 20 -9.82 19.77 -12.39
N GLU A 21 -10.72 18.98 -11.83
CA GLU A 21 -11.87 19.49 -11.08
C GLU A 21 -11.40 20.16 -9.78
N LYS A 22 -12.18 21.15 -9.31
CA LYS A 22 -11.97 21.71 -7.97
C LYS A 22 -12.28 20.62 -6.93
N ILE A 23 -11.36 20.38 -6.01
CA ILE A 23 -11.59 19.47 -4.87
C ILE A 23 -12.72 20.05 -4.02
N ILE A 24 -13.59 19.18 -3.49
CA ILE A 24 -14.70 19.59 -2.61
C ILE A 24 -14.21 20.28 -1.35
N GLU A 25 -15.09 21.04 -0.70
CA GLU A 25 -14.81 21.62 0.61
C GLU A 25 -14.75 20.52 1.70
N PRO A 26 -14.00 20.73 2.80
CA PRO A 26 -13.92 19.79 3.90
C PRO A 26 -15.30 19.44 4.47
N ILE A 27 -15.49 18.18 4.81
CA ILE A 27 -16.71 17.71 5.46
C ILE A 27 -16.73 18.18 6.93
N SER A 28 -17.92 18.53 7.42
CA SER A 28 -18.11 19.00 8.81
C SER A 28 -17.58 17.96 9.82
N LYS A 29 -16.72 18.40 10.74
CA LYS A 29 -16.20 17.59 11.86
C LYS A 29 -17.31 16.92 12.68
N THR A 30 -18.47 17.57 12.84
CA THR A 30 -19.63 17.01 13.52
C THR A 30 -20.17 15.77 12.81
N LEU A 31 -20.22 15.76 11.46
CA LEU A 31 -20.66 14.62 10.68
C LEU A 31 -19.65 13.49 10.75
N LEU A 32 -18.35 13.80 10.66
CA LEU A 32 -17.29 12.79 10.76
C LEU A 32 -17.34 12.07 12.12
N LYS A 33 -17.45 12.83 13.21
CA LYS A 33 -17.55 12.26 14.58
C LYS A 33 -18.81 11.44 14.78
N ALA A 34 -19.92 11.78 14.15
CA ALA A 34 -21.15 11.01 14.25
C ALA A 34 -21.04 9.62 13.62
N GLU A 35 -20.18 9.45 12.62
CA GLU A 35 -19.95 8.18 11.91
C GLU A 35 -18.79 7.36 12.48
N LEU A 36 -17.81 7.98 13.17
CA LEU A 36 -16.69 7.32 13.84
C LEU A 36 -17.09 6.82 15.23
N THR A 37 -17.94 5.82 15.28
CA THR A 37 -18.53 5.26 16.49
C THR A 37 -17.63 4.23 17.17
N ALA A 38 -17.85 3.93 18.45
CA ALA A 38 -17.01 3.05 19.24
C ALA A 38 -16.95 1.61 18.72
N ASP A 39 -17.99 1.13 18.07
CA ASP A 39 -18.04 -0.21 17.44
C ASP A 39 -17.15 -0.33 16.20
N LYS A 40 -16.80 0.79 15.57
CA LYS A 40 -15.87 0.87 14.43
C LYS A 40 -14.42 1.08 14.87
N LEU A 41 -14.18 1.38 16.14
CA LEU A 41 -12.85 1.59 16.70
C LEU A 41 -12.07 0.28 16.70
N LEU A 42 -10.99 0.23 15.92
CA LEU A 42 -10.08 -0.91 15.88
C LEU A 42 -9.13 -0.90 17.08
N ARG A 43 -8.43 0.23 17.30
CA ARG A 43 -7.47 0.43 18.39
C ARG A 43 -7.04 1.88 18.54
N HIS A 44 -6.35 2.17 19.65
CA HIS A 44 -5.54 3.39 19.77
C HIS A 44 -4.14 3.16 19.17
N THR A 45 -3.51 4.22 18.69
CA THR A 45 -2.17 4.13 18.12
C THR A 45 -1.10 4.05 19.21
N ASN A 46 0.02 3.39 18.92
CA ASN A 46 1.14 3.29 19.87
C ASN A 46 1.76 4.66 20.20
N ARG A 47 1.63 5.62 19.31
CA ARG A 47 2.18 6.98 19.44
C ARG A 47 1.26 8.01 18.81
N GLY A 48 1.29 9.21 19.36
CA GLY A 48 0.55 10.36 18.80
C GLY A 48 -0.84 10.53 19.37
N GLY A 49 -1.36 9.60 20.20
CA GLY A 49 -2.68 9.70 20.81
C GLY A 49 -3.83 9.64 19.80
N ASN A 50 -3.62 8.99 18.68
CA ASN A 50 -4.60 8.86 17.60
C ASN A 50 -5.39 7.56 17.72
N GLU A 51 -6.48 7.48 16.98
CA GLU A 51 -7.41 6.36 16.93
C GLU A 51 -7.46 5.78 15.53
N LEU A 52 -7.64 4.46 15.44
CA LEU A 52 -7.76 3.73 14.18
C LEU A 52 -9.16 3.16 14.07
N TYR A 53 -9.84 3.48 12.99
CA TYR A 53 -11.20 3.03 12.67
C TYR A 53 -11.22 2.19 11.41
N ILE A 54 -12.18 1.26 11.33
CA ILE A 54 -12.54 0.54 10.11
C ILE A 54 -13.94 0.98 9.72
N ILE A 55 -14.07 1.52 8.52
CA ILE A 55 -15.36 1.95 7.94
C ILE A 55 -15.49 1.48 6.49
N ASP A 56 -16.66 1.62 5.93
CA ASP A 56 -16.89 1.57 4.49
C ASP A 56 -17.85 2.68 4.03
N ALA A 57 -18.03 2.82 2.72
CA ALA A 57 -18.86 3.88 2.15
C ALA A 57 -20.34 3.78 2.51
N HIS A 58 -20.84 2.57 2.83
CA HIS A 58 -22.24 2.34 3.16
C HIS A 58 -22.56 2.72 4.60
N ASP A 59 -21.61 2.49 5.53
CA ASP A 59 -21.81 2.74 6.95
C ASP A 59 -21.31 4.11 7.42
N SER A 60 -20.46 4.78 6.62
CA SER A 60 -19.81 6.06 6.97
C SER A 60 -19.63 6.95 5.73
N PRO A 61 -20.73 7.36 5.06
CA PRO A 61 -20.67 8.08 3.79
C PRO A 61 -19.98 9.45 3.90
N ASN A 62 -20.13 10.19 5.01
CA ASN A 62 -19.46 11.46 5.21
C ASN A 62 -17.95 11.29 5.45
N VAL A 63 -17.55 10.28 6.23
CA VAL A 63 -16.14 9.93 6.43
C VAL A 63 -15.52 9.50 5.09
N MET A 64 -16.24 8.73 4.28
CA MET A 64 -15.77 8.32 2.95
C MET A 64 -15.56 9.52 2.02
N GLN A 65 -16.46 10.51 2.03
CA GLN A 65 -16.30 11.74 1.24
C GLN A 65 -15.06 12.53 1.68
N GLU A 66 -14.82 12.64 2.98
CA GLU A 66 -13.61 13.32 3.50
C GLU A 66 -12.34 12.56 3.15
N ILE A 67 -12.36 11.22 3.23
CA ILE A 67 -11.25 10.37 2.75
C ILE A 67 -10.96 10.63 1.28
N GLY A 68 -12.00 10.66 0.43
CA GLY A 68 -11.86 10.94 -1.00
C GLY A 68 -11.28 12.32 -1.28
N ARG A 69 -11.70 13.34 -0.52
CA ARG A 69 -11.15 14.69 -0.58
C ARG A 69 -9.65 14.71 -0.24
N LEU A 70 -9.29 14.13 0.91
CA LEU A 70 -7.90 14.09 1.40
C LEU A 70 -6.98 13.25 0.51
N ARG A 71 -7.49 12.15 -0.06
CA ARG A 71 -6.76 11.34 -1.05
C ARG A 71 -6.41 12.17 -2.27
N GLU A 72 -7.40 12.81 -2.88
CA GLU A 72 -7.19 13.60 -4.08
C GLU A 72 -6.20 14.76 -3.83
N GLU A 73 -6.33 15.43 -2.69
CA GLU A 73 -5.42 16.51 -2.28
C GLU A 73 -3.98 16.00 -2.10
N ALA A 74 -3.81 14.89 -1.35
CA ALA A 74 -2.50 14.31 -1.09
C ALA A 74 -1.83 13.77 -2.36
N PHE A 75 -2.60 13.12 -3.23
CA PHE A 75 -2.07 12.54 -4.47
C PHE A 75 -1.74 13.60 -5.50
N ARG A 76 -2.55 14.65 -5.66
CA ARG A 76 -2.21 15.81 -6.53
C ARG A 76 -0.95 16.51 -6.04
N ALA A 77 -0.79 16.68 -4.74
CA ALA A 77 0.43 17.26 -4.17
C ALA A 77 1.69 16.46 -4.51
N GLY A 78 1.56 15.13 -4.68
CA GLY A 78 2.64 14.24 -5.14
C GLY A 78 2.84 14.19 -6.66
N GLY A 79 1.91 14.73 -7.45
CA GLY A 79 1.94 14.66 -8.92
C GLY A 79 1.16 13.49 -9.53
N GLY A 80 0.26 12.89 -8.76
CA GLY A 80 -0.70 11.88 -9.20
C GLY A 80 -2.15 12.35 -9.02
N GLY A 81 -3.04 11.43 -8.66
CA GLY A 81 -4.45 11.69 -8.43
C GLY A 81 -5.33 11.41 -9.62
N THR A 82 -6.64 11.41 -9.40
CA THR A 82 -7.65 11.11 -10.41
C THR A 82 -8.00 12.32 -11.27
N GLY A 83 -7.73 13.53 -10.78
CA GLY A 83 -8.20 14.78 -11.39
C GLY A 83 -9.65 15.12 -11.09
N MET A 84 -10.37 14.26 -10.35
CA MET A 84 -11.76 14.44 -9.97
C MET A 84 -11.88 15.28 -8.68
N SER A 85 -13.07 15.75 -8.36
CA SER A 85 -13.33 16.54 -7.14
C SER A 85 -13.14 15.75 -5.84
N VAL A 86 -13.21 14.40 -5.92
CA VAL A 86 -12.92 13.43 -4.86
C VAL A 86 -12.34 12.16 -5.47
N ASP A 87 -11.41 11.49 -4.79
CA ASP A 87 -10.91 10.16 -5.17
C ASP A 87 -11.75 9.07 -4.50
N ILE A 88 -12.91 8.81 -5.11
CA ILE A 88 -13.81 7.69 -4.78
C ILE A 88 -14.13 6.97 -6.09
N ASP A 89 -13.93 5.66 -6.12
CA ASP A 89 -14.17 4.82 -7.30
C ASP A 89 -15.21 3.71 -7.01
N GLU A 90 -15.46 2.86 -8.01
CA GLU A 90 -16.40 1.74 -7.87
C GLU A 90 -16.02 0.76 -6.77
N PHE A 91 -14.72 0.58 -6.49
CA PHE A 91 -14.24 -0.30 -5.43
C PHE A 91 -14.56 0.22 -4.04
N ASP A 92 -14.70 1.54 -3.88
CA ASP A 92 -15.12 2.15 -2.62
C ASP A 92 -16.63 2.02 -2.39
N THR A 93 -17.46 1.81 -3.47
CA THR A 93 -18.94 1.92 -3.42
C THR A 93 -19.69 0.68 -3.88
N MET A 94 -19.02 -0.35 -4.43
CA MET A 94 -19.65 -1.59 -4.88
C MET A 94 -20.39 -2.33 -3.76
N GLU A 95 -21.14 -3.37 -4.06
CA GLU A 95 -21.98 -4.14 -3.11
C GLU A 95 -21.18 -4.68 -1.91
N VAL A 96 -19.96 -5.18 -2.14
CA VAL A 96 -18.98 -5.55 -1.10
C VAL A 96 -17.81 -4.59 -1.25
N PRO A 97 -17.85 -3.40 -0.64
CA PRO A 97 -16.87 -2.36 -0.89
C PRO A 97 -15.56 -2.63 -0.17
N TYR A 98 -14.49 -2.04 -0.70
CA TYR A 98 -13.25 -1.96 0.06
C TYR A 98 -13.48 -1.22 1.36
N LYS A 99 -12.97 -1.80 2.44
CA LYS A 99 -12.96 -1.14 3.75
C LYS A 99 -11.85 -0.11 3.83
N GLN A 100 -12.09 0.89 4.67
CA GLN A 100 -11.14 1.97 4.91
C GLN A 100 -10.58 1.83 6.33
N LEU A 101 -9.25 1.70 6.43
CA LEU A 101 -8.52 1.85 7.67
C LEU A 101 -8.16 3.32 7.82
N VAL A 102 -8.71 3.99 8.81
CA VAL A 102 -8.62 5.45 9.00
C VAL A 102 -7.87 5.78 10.26
N VAL A 103 -6.87 6.65 10.18
CA VAL A 103 -6.20 7.26 11.34
C VAL A 103 -6.89 8.58 11.65
N TRP A 104 -7.51 8.68 12.82
CA TRP A 104 -8.21 9.82 13.33
C TRP A 104 -7.46 10.49 14.48
N ASN A 105 -7.32 11.80 14.44
CA ASN A 105 -6.81 12.60 15.56
C ASN A 105 -7.99 13.13 16.37
N PRO A 106 -8.26 12.61 17.57
CA PRO A 106 -9.42 13.04 18.36
C PRO A 106 -9.27 14.47 18.94
N GLU A 107 -8.05 14.96 19.14
CA GLU A 107 -7.78 16.30 19.64
C GLU A 107 -8.03 17.37 18.56
N ALA A 108 -7.52 17.13 17.34
CA ALA A 108 -7.72 18.05 16.22
C ALA A 108 -9.05 17.82 15.50
N GLU A 109 -9.71 16.68 15.75
CA GLU A 109 -10.90 16.21 15.04
C GLU A 109 -10.67 16.15 13.52
N GLU A 110 -9.59 15.44 13.11
CA GLU A 110 -9.14 15.37 11.72
C GLU A 110 -8.66 13.98 11.35
N ILE A 111 -8.86 13.60 10.08
CA ILE A 111 -8.28 12.40 9.50
C ILE A 111 -6.82 12.69 9.15
N ILE A 112 -5.89 11.89 9.71
CA ILE A 112 -4.46 12.01 9.42
C ILE A 112 -4.07 11.27 8.14
N GLY A 113 -4.72 10.13 7.87
CA GLY A 113 -4.40 9.28 6.74
C GLY A 113 -5.17 7.98 6.77
N GLY A 114 -4.90 7.11 5.80
CA GLY A 114 -5.61 5.85 5.71
C GLY A 114 -5.07 4.92 4.64
N TYR A 115 -5.65 3.72 4.63
CA TYR A 115 -5.56 2.70 3.59
C TYR A 115 -6.95 2.22 3.22
N ARG A 116 -7.18 1.84 1.97
CA ARG A 116 -8.29 0.95 1.66
C ARG A 116 -7.80 -0.48 1.54
N TYR A 117 -8.67 -1.45 1.87
CA TYR A 117 -8.34 -2.86 1.74
C TYR A 117 -9.58 -3.72 1.44
N ILE A 118 -9.34 -4.87 0.81
CA ILE A 118 -10.31 -5.95 0.67
C ILE A 118 -9.64 -7.27 1.03
N HIS A 119 -10.40 -8.18 1.66
CA HIS A 119 -9.93 -9.55 1.87
C HIS A 119 -10.17 -10.38 0.60
N GLY A 120 -9.18 -11.18 0.20
CA GLY A 120 -9.25 -11.94 -1.04
C GLY A 120 -10.39 -12.96 -1.11
N SER A 121 -10.92 -13.40 0.05
CA SER A 121 -12.14 -14.24 0.10
C SER A 121 -13.41 -13.51 -0.36
N ASP A 122 -13.42 -12.18 -0.31
CA ASP A 122 -14.57 -11.34 -0.65
C ASP A 122 -14.50 -10.86 -2.12
N VAL A 123 -13.42 -11.19 -2.82
CA VAL A 123 -13.15 -10.75 -4.19
C VAL A 123 -14.04 -11.53 -5.17
N LYS A 124 -14.74 -10.82 -6.05
CA LYS A 124 -15.47 -11.39 -7.19
C LYS A 124 -14.52 -11.61 -8.37
N PHE A 125 -14.93 -12.45 -9.30
CA PHE A 125 -14.15 -12.78 -10.50
C PHE A 125 -14.91 -12.35 -11.76
N ASP A 126 -14.19 -11.98 -12.80
CA ASP A 126 -14.72 -11.69 -14.12
C ASP A 126 -15.02 -12.99 -14.90
N ASP A 127 -15.62 -12.84 -16.10
CA ASP A 127 -15.97 -13.96 -16.99
C ASP A 127 -14.73 -14.77 -17.46
N LYS A 128 -13.53 -14.27 -17.27
CA LYS A 128 -12.26 -14.93 -17.63
C LYS A 128 -11.58 -15.55 -16.43
N GLY A 129 -12.21 -15.52 -15.26
CA GLY A 129 -11.66 -16.05 -14.03
C GLY A 129 -10.56 -15.16 -13.41
N GLN A 130 -10.43 -13.89 -13.84
CA GLN A 130 -9.52 -12.95 -13.21
C GLN A 130 -10.21 -12.25 -12.03
N PRO A 131 -9.49 -12.00 -10.93
CA PRO A 131 -10.07 -11.30 -9.78
C PRO A 131 -10.40 -9.85 -10.13
N ILE A 132 -11.52 -9.35 -9.62
CA ILE A 132 -11.94 -7.94 -9.76
C ILE A 132 -11.36 -7.16 -8.60
N LEU A 133 -10.13 -6.69 -8.77
CA LEU A 133 -9.35 -5.91 -7.81
C LEU A 133 -9.05 -4.53 -8.35
N ALA A 134 -8.78 -3.58 -7.47
CA ALA A 134 -8.34 -2.23 -7.87
C ALA A 134 -7.02 -2.22 -8.66
N THR A 135 -6.27 -3.32 -8.65
CA THR A 135 -5.04 -3.52 -9.42
C THR A 135 -5.25 -4.27 -10.73
N SER A 136 -6.42 -4.85 -10.98
CA SER A 136 -6.67 -5.75 -12.13
C SER A 136 -6.63 -5.05 -13.49
N HIS A 137 -6.75 -3.73 -13.54
CA HIS A 137 -6.58 -2.99 -14.80
C HIS A 137 -5.12 -2.92 -15.26
N MET A 138 -4.15 -3.18 -14.37
CA MET A 138 -2.71 -3.14 -14.67
C MET A 138 -2.05 -4.52 -14.64
N PHE A 139 -2.57 -5.45 -13.85
CA PHE A 139 -1.91 -6.73 -13.59
C PHE A 139 -2.80 -7.92 -13.93
N HIS A 140 -2.16 -8.92 -14.51
CA HIS A 140 -2.70 -10.27 -14.71
C HIS A 140 -2.24 -11.16 -13.55
N PHE A 141 -3.17 -11.97 -13.03
CA PHE A 141 -2.93 -12.90 -11.93
C PHE A 141 -2.89 -14.33 -12.47
N SER A 142 -1.85 -15.09 -12.11
CA SER A 142 -1.75 -16.51 -12.47
C SER A 142 -2.75 -17.33 -11.65
N GLU A 143 -3.11 -18.53 -12.17
CA GLU A 143 -3.93 -19.49 -11.41
C GLU A 143 -3.31 -19.82 -10.05
N GLN A 144 -1.98 -19.94 -9.97
CA GLN A 144 -1.30 -20.15 -8.70
C GLN A 144 -1.57 -19.01 -7.70
N PHE A 145 -1.49 -17.74 -8.13
CA PHE A 145 -1.80 -16.62 -7.24
C PHE A 145 -3.26 -16.65 -6.80
N ILE A 146 -4.17 -16.88 -7.75
CA ILE A 146 -5.61 -16.90 -7.51
C ILE A 146 -6.01 -17.99 -6.50
N HIS A 147 -5.45 -19.19 -6.62
CA HIS A 147 -5.85 -20.31 -5.76
C HIS A 147 -5.07 -20.40 -4.45
N ASP A 148 -3.74 -20.15 -4.49
CA ASP A 148 -2.88 -20.41 -3.34
C ASP A 148 -2.66 -19.16 -2.46
N TYR A 149 -2.78 -17.94 -3.02
CA TYR A 149 -2.44 -16.71 -2.33
C TYR A 149 -3.64 -15.81 -2.09
N LEU A 150 -4.42 -15.49 -3.14
CA LEU A 150 -5.50 -14.52 -3.07
C LEU A 150 -6.49 -14.76 -1.92
N PRO A 151 -6.98 -15.99 -1.64
CA PRO A 151 -7.96 -16.22 -0.57
C PRO A 151 -7.46 -15.84 0.84
N ARG A 152 -6.12 -15.73 1.01
CA ARG A 152 -5.45 -15.38 2.27
C ARG A 152 -4.74 -14.04 2.18
N THR A 153 -5.12 -13.20 1.22
CA THR A 153 -4.46 -11.92 0.95
C THR A 153 -5.38 -10.76 1.29
N LEU A 154 -4.83 -9.73 1.91
CA LEU A 154 -5.43 -8.41 1.95
C LEU A 154 -4.83 -7.57 0.82
N GLU A 155 -5.64 -7.20 -0.19
CA GLU A 155 -5.21 -6.18 -1.13
C GLU A 155 -5.32 -4.81 -0.46
N LEU A 156 -4.21 -4.08 -0.50
CA LEU A 156 -4.07 -2.75 0.08
C LEU A 156 -3.92 -1.72 -1.04
N GLY A 157 -4.63 -0.60 -0.93
CA GLY A 157 -4.56 0.48 -1.89
C GLY A 157 -4.78 1.85 -1.27
N ARG A 158 -4.65 2.88 -2.09
CA ARG A 158 -4.93 4.27 -1.72
C ARG A 158 -4.33 4.68 -0.38
N SER A 159 -3.07 4.25 -0.12
CA SER A 159 -2.32 4.72 1.05
C SER A 159 -2.10 6.22 0.95
N PHE A 160 -2.55 6.97 1.93
CA PHE A 160 -2.35 8.41 1.99
C PHE A 160 -2.07 8.90 3.41
N VAL A 161 -1.36 10.02 3.48
CA VAL A 161 -1.26 10.89 4.66
C VAL A 161 -1.72 12.26 4.21
N ALA A 162 -2.58 12.90 4.96
CA ALA A 162 -3.07 14.25 4.66
C ALA A 162 -1.89 15.23 4.56
N VAL A 163 -1.97 16.20 3.64
CA VAL A 163 -0.86 17.09 3.27
C VAL A 163 -0.27 17.81 4.48
N GLU A 164 -1.12 18.23 5.42
CA GLU A 164 -0.73 18.91 6.65
C GLU A 164 0.17 18.03 7.55
N TYR A 165 0.08 16.71 7.41
CA TYR A 165 0.84 15.74 8.19
C TYR A 165 2.04 15.13 7.44
N GLN A 166 2.29 15.50 6.16
CA GLN A 166 3.39 14.96 5.36
C GLN A 166 4.72 15.67 5.56
N SER A 167 4.71 16.93 5.95
CA SER A 167 5.90 17.78 5.95
C SER A 167 6.58 17.88 7.30
N SER A 168 7.87 18.27 7.30
CA SER A 168 8.59 18.72 8.49
C SER A 168 7.91 19.93 9.18
N ARG A 169 7.02 20.64 8.48
CA ARG A 169 6.19 21.72 9.03
C ARG A 169 5.11 21.21 9.98
N ALA A 170 4.68 19.96 9.84
CA ALA A 170 3.74 19.30 10.74
C ALA A 170 4.32 19.05 12.15
N GLY A 171 5.62 19.28 12.34
CA GLY A 171 6.30 19.03 13.60
C GLY A 171 6.14 17.58 14.07
N THR A 172 5.90 17.40 15.37
CA THR A 172 5.73 16.04 15.95
C THR A 172 4.44 15.35 15.47
N LYS A 173 3.42 16.09 15.01
CA LYS A 173 2.14 15.52 14.54
C LYS A 173 2.31 14.65 13.30
N GLY A 174 3.14 15.06 12.33
CA GLY A 174 3.39 14.29 11.11
C GLY A 174 4.37 13.14 11.30
N LEU A 175 5.19 13.19 12.36
CA LEU A 175 6.26 12.20 12.60
C LEU A 175 5.72 10.77 12.75
N PHE A 176 4.52 10.61 13.27
CA PHE A 176 3.93 9.30 13.57
C PHE A 176 2.88 8.85 12.57
N ALA A 177 2.53 9.66 11.56
CA ALA A 177 1.43 9.33 10.64
C ALA A 177 1.63 7.98 9.95
N LEU A 178 2.80 7.74 9.37
CA LEU A 178 3.11 6.45 8.72
C LEU A 178 3.19 5.29 9.73
N ASP A 179 3.73 5.53 10.92
CA ASP A 179 3.81 4.54 11.99
C ASP A 179 2.41 4.13 12.49
N ASN A 180 1.49 5.08 12.61
CA ASN A 180 0.10 4.81 12.97
C ASN A 180 -0.63 3.97 11.90
N LEU A 181 -0.35 4.20 10.62
CA LEU A 181 -0.87 3.34 9.54
C LEU A 181 -0.38 1.89 9.69
N PHE A 182 0.89 1.69 10.05
CA PHE A 182 1.42 0.35 10.34
C PHE A 182 0.81 -0.28 11.60
N ASP A 183 0.47 0.49 12.64
CA ASP A 183 -0.28 0.00 13.80
C ASP A 183 -1.63 -0.59 13.36
N GLY A 184 -2.32 0.07 12.44
CA GLY A 184 -3.59 -0.39 11.88
C GLY A 184 -3.44 -1.65 11.03
N LEU A 185 -2.47 -1.68 10.10
CA LEU A 185 -2.22 -2.85 9.27
C LEU A 185 -1.85 -4.08 10.13
N ALA A 186 -1.05 -3.89 11.17
CA ALA A 186 -0.71 -4.97 12.10
C ALA A 186 -1.93 -5.46 12.89
N ALA A 187 -2.84 -4.57 13.32
CA ALA A 187 -4.07 -4.95 13.98
C ALA A 187 -4.99 -5.75 13.04
N LEU A 188 -5.07 -5.40 11.74
CA LEU A 188 -5.83 -6.16 10.74
C LEU A 188 -5.37 -7.63 10.68
N THR A 189 -4.07 -7.92 10.80
CA THR A 189 -3.56 -9.31 10.78
C THR A 189 -4.01 -10.15 11.97
N VAL A 190 -4.45 -9.50 13.04
CA VAL A 190 -4.97 -10.18 14.24
C VAL A 190 -6.48 -10.33 14.18
N VAL A 191 -7.20 -9.31 13.70
CA VAL A 191 -8.66 -9.37 13.58
C VAL A 191 -9.12 -10.21 12.40
N LEU A 192 -8.27 -10.35 11.37
CA LEU A 192 -8.47 -11.18 10.17
C LEU A 192 -7.42 -12.31 10.17
N PRO A 193 -7.61 -13.37 10.97
CA PRO A 193 -6.57 -14.38 11.21
C PRO A 193 -6.23 -15.23 9.98
N ASP A 194 -7.11 -15.27 8.99
CA ASP A 194 -6.89 -15.98 7.73
C ASP A 194 -6.02 -15.19 6.74
N ALA A 195 -5.75 -13.90 7.03
CA ALA A 195 -4.86 -13.09 6.22
C ALA A 195 -3.39 -13.45 6.51
N GLU A 196 -2.70 -13.96 5.50
CA GLU A 196 -1.28 -14.32 5.54
C GLU A 196 -0.41 -13.38 4.70
N TYR A 197 -1.03 -12.63 3.77
CA TYR A 197 -0.33 -11.79 2.82
C TYR A 197 -0.94 -10.40 2.73
N PHE A 198 -0.07 -9.41 2.53
CA PHE A 198 -0.45 -8.10 1.99
C PHE A 198 -0.04 -8.05 0.53
N PHE A 199 -0.97 -7.70 -0.35
CA PHE A 199 -0.73 -7.39 -1.75
C PHE A 199 -1.06 -5.93 -2.02
N GLY A 200 -0.29 -5.26 -2.86
CA GLY A 200 -0.53 -3.87 -3.22
C GLY A 200 0.50 -3.33 -4.19
N LYS A 201 0.61 -2.01 -4.25
CA LYS A 201 1.50 -1.31 -5.19
C LYS A 201 2.35 -0.26 -4.47
N MET A 202 3.59 -0.12 -4.93
CA MET A 202 4.45 1.01 -4.61
C MET A 202 4.40 2.00 -5.76
N THR A 203 4.11 3.26 -5.46
CA THR A 203 4.00 4.34 -6.45
C THR A 203 5.29 5.16 -6.51
N MET A 204 5.78 5.40 -7.72
CA MET A 204 6.79 6.42 -8.02
C MET A 204 6.22 7.41 -9.03
N TYR A 205 6.45 8.69 -8.75
CA TYR A 205 5.93 9.75 -9.59
C TYR A 205 6.85 10.04 -10.79
N PRO A 206 6.30 10.42 -11.95
CA PRO A 206 7.10 10.70 -13.17
C PRO A 206 8.15 11.80 -12.98
N SER A 207 7.93 12.73 -12.04
CA SER A 207 8.86 13.80 -11.68
C SER A 207 10.10 13.33 -10.89
N TYR A 208 10.12 12.07 -10.44
CA TYR A 208 11.26 11.52 -9.70
C TYR A 208 12.47 11.32 -10.63
N ASP A 209 13.69 11.53 -10.12
CA ASP A 209 14.92 11.37 -10.91
C ASP A 209 14.98 10.00 -11.59
N ARG A 210 15.12 9.99 -12.93
CA ARG A 210 14.99 8.77 -13.74
C ARG A 210 16.09 7.75 -13.47
N LEU A 211 17.31 8.20 -13.18
CA LEU A 211 18.40 7.29 -12.86
C LEU A 211 18.23 6.71 -11.45
N ALA A 212 17.83 7.52 -10.47
CA ALA A 212 17.52 7.04 -9.14
C ALA A 212 16.34 6.04 -9.15
N ARG A 213 15.31 6.32 -9.98
CA ARG A 213 14.18 5.42 -10.21
C ARG A 213 14.65 4.06 -10.74
N ASP A 214 15.49 4.07 -11.77
CA ASP A 214 16.01 2.85 -12.39
C ASP A 214 16.91 2.04 -11.44
N MET A 215 17.73 2.73 -10.63
CA MET A 215 18.50 2.07 -9.56
C MET A 215 17.58 1.37 -8.55
N ILE A 216 16.49 2.01 -8.13
CA ILE A 216 15.51 1.42 -7.21
C ILE A 216 14.85 0.20 -7.85
N LEU A 217 14.37 0.30 -9.11
CA LEU A 217 13.71 -0.82 -9.79
C LEU A 217 14.66 -1.99 -10.03
N TYR A 218 15.91 -1.72 -10.40
CA TYR A 218 16.93 -2.77 -10.54
C TYR A 218 17.20 -3.47 -9.22
N PHE A 219 17.38 -2.70 -8.15
CA PHE A 219 17.59 -3.23 -6.79
C PHE A 219 16.41 -4.10 -6.33
N LEU A 220 15.18 -3.62 -6.54
CA LEU A 220 13.96 -4.37 -6.22
C LEU A 220 13.88 -5.68 -7.00
N GLY A 221 14.13 -5.65 -8.30
CA GLY A 221 14.16 -6.84 -9.14
C GLY A 221 15.24 -7.84 -8.75
N LYS A 222 16.42 -7.35 -8.33
CA LYS A 222 17.53 -8.18 -7.87
C LYS A 222 17.23 -8.93 -6.57
N HIS A 223 16.71 -8.23 -5.58
CA HIS A 223 16.56 -8.76 -4.22
C HIS A 223 15.18 -9.39 -3.96
N PHE A 224 14.15 -8.95 -4.66
CA PHE A 224 12.76 -9.32 -4.38
C PHE A 224 11.98 -9.82 -5.61
N GLY A 225 12.60 -9.87 -6.80
CA GLY A 225 11.90 -10.24 -8.04
C GLY A 225 11.25 -11.62 -7.97
N ASP A 226 9.97 -11.70 -8.31
CA ASP A 226 9.24 -12.95 -8.41
C ASP A 226 9.69 -13.75 -9.65
N ARG A 227 10.27 -14.92 -9.43
CA ARG A 227 10.71 -15.83 -10.49
C ARG A 227 9.62 -16.79 -10.97
N ARG A 228 8.47 -16.82 -10.30
CA ARG A 228 7.34 -17.70 -10.60
C ARG A 228 6.30 -17.05 -11.49
N HIS A 229 6.46 -15.74 -11.76
CA HIS A 229 5.52 -14.97 -12.58
C HIS A 229 4.07 -15.05 -12.07
N MET A 230 3.90 -15.01 -10.75
CA MET A 230 2.58 -15.14 -10.12
C MET A 230 1.65 -13.97 -10.46
N VAL A 231 2.23 -12.78 -10.59
CA VAL A 231 1.53 -11.58 -11.03
C VAL A 231 2.40 -10.88 -12.07
N SER A 232 1.82 -10.43 -13.17
CA SER A 232 2.55 -9.77 -14.26
C SER A 232 1.81 -8.54 -14.77
N ALA A 233 2.53 -7.48 -15.06
CA ALA A 233 1.95 -6.30 -15.67
C ALA A 233 1.49 -6.60 -17.11
N TYR A 234 0.32 -6.10 -17.53
CA TYR A 234 -0.12 -6.18 -18.93
C TYR A 234 0.80 -5.39 -19.85
N GLU A 235 1.21 -4.20 -19.41
CA GLU A 235 2.12 -3.32 -20.10
C GLU A 235 3.32 -3.03 -19.19
N PRO A 236 4.34 -3.92 -19.17
CA PRO A 236 5.46 -3.80 -18.24
C PRO A 236 6.35 -2.60 -18.59
N LEU A 237 6.66 -1.81 -17.59
CA LEU A 237 7.60 -0.71 -17.67
C LEU A 237 9.01 -1.21 -17.37
N PHE A 238 9.97 -0.91 -18.27
CA PHE A 238 11.35 -1.30 -18.12
C PHE A 238 12.22 -0.13 -17.64
N ILE A 239 13.41 -0.47 -17.13
CA ILE A 239 14.43 0.53 -16.82
C ILE A 239 14.95 1.17 -18.13
N GLU A 240 15.21 2.47 -18.08
CA GLU A 240 15.62 3.26 -19.24
C GLU A 240 17.14 3.22 -19.46
N HIS A 241 17.89 3.14 -18.36
CA HIS A 241 19.35 3.13 -18.39
C HIS A 241 19.90 1.72 -18.59
N ASN A 242 21.16 1.62 -19.07
CA ASN A 242 21.80 0.33 -19.31
C ASN A 242 21.91 -0.51 -18.02
N PRO A 243 21.30 -1.71 -17.96
CA PRO A 243 21.35 -2.56 -16.78
C PRO A 243 22.77 -2.98 -16.36
N ALA A 244 23.76 -2.94 -17.27
CA ALA A 244 25.13 -3.33 -16.95
C ALA A 244 25.75 -2.43 -15.89
N GLN A 245 25.48 -1.11 -15.91
CA GLN A 245 25.96 -0.17 -14.89
C GLN A 245 25.44 -0.51 -13.49
N PHE A 246 24.19 -0.97 -13.39
CA PHE A 246 23.60 -1.36 -12.09
C PHE A 246 24.13 -2.70 -11.61
N ARG A 247 24.49 -3.61 -12.53
CA ARG A 247 25.13 -4.88 -12.21
C ARG A 247 26.53 -4.66 -11.63
N GLU A 248 27.26 -3.67 -12.15
CA GLU A 248 28.57 -3.28 -11.63
C GLU A 248 28.45 -2.55 -10.29
N LEU A 249 27.38 -1.80 -10.07
CA LEU A 249 27.11 -1.06 -8.85
C LEU A 249 26.67 -1.99 -7.69
N PHE A 250 25.76 -2.91 -7.96
CA PHE A 250 25.21 -3.85 -6.97
C PHE A 250 25.81 -5.23 -7.15
N VAL A 251 27.07 -5.38 -6.76
CA VAL A 251 27.83 -6.65 -6.95
C VAL A 251 27.63 -7.63 -5.79
N GLU A 252 27.21 -7.12 -4.63
CA GLU A 252 27.05 -7.95 -3.44
C GLU A 252 25.80 -8.84 -3.53
N SER A 253 25.86 -9.97 -2.85
CA SER A 253 24.67 -10.81 -2.62
C SER A 253 23.91 -10.42 -1.34
N ASP A 254 24.52 -9.56 -0.54
CA ASP A 254 23.97 -9.07 0.75
C ASP A 254 23.09 -7.85 0.53
N PHE A 255 21.80 -7.99 0.91
CA PHE A 255 20.82 -6.92 0.85
C PHE A 255 21.28 -5.63 1.56
N LYS A 256 21.91 -5.75 2.75
CA LYS A 256 22.27 -4.58 3.55
C LYS A 256 23.39 -3.76 2.92
N LEU A 257 24.32 -4.44 2.26
CA LEU A 257 25.42 -3.76 1.56
C LEU A 257 24.88 -3.06 0.31
N ASP A 258 24.14 -3.75 -0.53
CA ASP A 258 23.51 -3.14 -1.72
C ASP A 258 22.55 -2.02 -1.35
N TYR A 259 21.78 -2.16 -0.25
CA TYR A 259 20.90 -1.10 0.24
C TYR A 259 21.65 0.17 0.67
N ARG A 260 22.83 0.03 1.29
CA ARG A 260 23.67 1.19 1.63
C ARG A 260 24.14 1.90 0.37
N ILE A 261 24.56 1.14 -0.65
CA ILE A 261 24.98 1.68 -1.95
C ILE A 261 23.81 2.40 -2.60
N LEU A 262 22.63 1.75 -2.70
CA LEU A 262 21.43 2.36 -3.25
C LEU A 262 21.10 3.70 -2.58
N ASN A 263 21.10 3.72 -1.24
CA ASN A 263 20.75 4.91 -0.47
C ASN A 263 21.77 6.05 -0.68
N ALA A 264 23.07 5.73 -0.79
CA ALA A 264 24.10 6.71 -1.09
C ALA A 264 23.94 7.28 -2.50
N GLU A 265 23.75 6.42 -3.52
CA GLU A 265 23.64 6.85 -4.91
C GLU A 265 22.37 7.67 -5.17
N VAL A 266 21.23 7.27 -4.59
CA VAL A 266 19.98 8.05 -4.68
C VAL A 266 20.15 9.44 -4.04
N ARG A 267 20.86 9.52 -2.88
CA ARG A 267 21.16 10.81 -2.24
C ARG A 267 22.13 11.67 -3.05
N ASN A 268 23.10 11.06 -3.71
CA ASN A 268 24.01 11.76 -4.63
C ASN A 268 23.25 12.42 -5.80
N ARG A 269 22.06 11.89 -6.12
CA ARG A 269 21.14 12.50 -7.12
C ARG A 269 20.27 13.63 -6.55
N GLY A 270 20.44 14.00 -5.29
CA GLY A 270 19.63 15.03 -4.61
C GLY A 270 18.22 14.58 -4.22
N CYS A 271 17.94 13.28 -4.26
CA CYS A 271 16.66 12.71 -3.87
C CYS A 271 16.79 11.75 -2.67
N ASN A 272 15.67 11.24 -2.19
CA ASN A 272 15.62 10.14 -1.22
C ASN A 272 14.78 9.00 -1.79
N ILE A 273 15.05 7.78 -1.40
CA ILE A 273 14.14 6.65 -1.68
C ILE A 273 12.75 7.04 -1.15
N PRO A 274 11.68 6.92 -1.97
CA PRO A 274 10.34 7.29 -1.53
C PRO A 274 9.97 6.60 -0.21
N PRO A 275 9.36 7.30 0.77
CA PRO A 275 9.19 6.78 2.13
C PRO A 275 8.48 5.43 2.20
N LEU A 276 7.41 5.21 1.41
CA LEU A 276 6.71 3.92 1.36
C LEU A 276 7.55 2.81 0.73
N VAL A 277 8.26 3.10 -0.37
CA VAL A 277 9.18 2.13 -1.00
C VAL A 277 10.24 1.70 0.00
N ASN A 278 10.83 2.67 0.70
CA ASN A 278 11.81 2.41 1.75
C ASN A 278 11.24 1.59 2.92
N ALA A 279 10.02 1.90 3.35
CA ALA A 279 9.36 1.19 4.43
C ALA A 279 9.10 -0.28 4.06
N TYR A 280 8.58 -0.54 2.86
CA TYR A 280 8.28 -1.90 2.40
C TYR A 280 9.53 -2.76 2.20
N MET A 281 10.61 -2.23 1.60
CA MET A 281 11.90 -2.93 1.48
C MET A 281 12.47 -3.39 2.83
N ASN A 282 12.14 -2.67 3.91
CA ASN A 282 12.61 -2.95 5.27
C ASN A 282 11.54 -3.60 6.16
N LEU A 283 10.45 -4.10 5.58
CA LEU A 283 9.36 -4.72 6.34
C LEU A 283 9.50 -6.22 6.46
N SER A 284 9.88 -6.90 5.36
CA SER A 284 10.02 -8.35 5.28
C SER A 284 11.17 -8.74 4.35
N PRO A 285 11.98 -9.74 4.72
CA PRO A 285 13.05 -10.25 3.86
C PRO A 285 12.51 -11.07 2.66
N SER A 286 11.27 -11.50 2.72
CA SER A 286 10.61 -12.34 1.70
C SER A 286 9.57 -11.58 0.87
N MET A 287 9.62 -10.25 0.88
CA MET A 287 8.81 -9.45 -0.04
C MET A 287 9.02 -9.93 -1.48
N LEU A 288 7.95 -9.97 -2.27
CA LEU A 288 8.04 -10.22 -3.71
C LEU A 288 7.66 -8.97 -4.49
N VAL A 289 8.31 -8.78 -5.63
CA VAL A 289 8.06 -7.68 -6.57
C VAL A 289 7.68 -8.27 -7.93
N PHE A 290 6.57 -7.81 -8.49
CA PHE A 290 5.92 -8.37 -9.68
C PHE A 290 6.13 -7.58 -10.97
N GLY A 291 6.97 -6.56 -10.93
CA GLY A 291 7.18 -5.65 -12.04
C GLY A 291 6.40 -4.34 -11.87
N THR A 292 6.61 -3.45 -12.81
CA THR A 292 6.10 -2.08 -12.78
C THR A 292 5.25 -1.82 -14.02
N ALA A 293 4.16 -1.08 -13.87
CA ALA A 293 3.29 -0.60 -14.95
C ALA A 293 3.01 0.90 -14.77
N ILE A 294 2.60 1.57 -15.86
CA ILE A 294 2.11 2.95 -15.80
C ILE A 294 0.61 2.92 -15.51
N ASN A 295 0.19 3.66 -14.49
CA ASN A 295 -1.22 3.85 -14.19
C ASN A 295 -1.73 5.15 -14.85
N HIS A 296 -2.29 5.00 -16.05
CA HIS A 296 -2.81 6.12 -16.83
C HIS A 296 -4.04 6.79 -16.19
N GLU A 297 -4.78 6.06 -15.38
CA GLU A 297 -6.00 6.55 -14.71
C GLU A 297 -5.69 7.35 -13.44
N PHE A 298 -4.40 7.38 -13.05
CA PHE A 298 -3.96 8.02 -11.81
C PHE A 298 -2.75 8.94 -12.01
N GLY A 299 -2.83 9.84 -13.00
CA GLY A 299 -1.76 10.80 -13.29
C GLY A 299 -0.52 10.17 -13.95
N ALA A 300 -0.67 9.03 -14.63
CA ALA A 300 0.41 8.30 -15.30
C ALA A 300 1.60 7.96 -14.36
N VAL A 301 1.31 7.70 -13.09
CA VAL A 301 2.33 7.27 -12.11
C VAL A 301 2.83 5.85 -12.43
N GLU A 302 4.03 5.55 -11.98
CA GLU A 302 4.64 4.24 -12.12
C GLU A 302 4.36 3.39 -10.87
N GLU A 303 3.70 2.26 -11.04
CA GLU A 303 3.27 1.42 -9.94
C GLU A 303 3.88 0.03 -10.02
N THR A 304 4.59 -0.35 -8.96
CA THR A 304 5.26 -1.65 -8.82
C THR A 304 4.44 -2.54 -7.91
N GLY A 305 3.98 -3.69 -8.42
CA GLY A 305 3.24 -4.68 -7.63
C GLY A 305 4.11 -5.37 -6.60
N ILE A 306 3.61 -5.56 -5.37
CA ILE A 306 4.32 -6.22 -4.27
C ILE A 306 3.43 -7.19 -3.50
N LEU A 307 4.05 -8.23 -2.94
CA LEU A 307 3.44 -9.16 -1.98
C LEU A 307 4.34 -9.29 -0.76
N ILE A 308 3.75 -9.19 0.43
CA ILE A 308 4.47 -9.31 1.70
C ILE A 308 3.85 -10.44 2.51
N ASN A 309 4.64 -11.43 2.92
CA ASN A 309 4.20 -12.45 3.86
C ASN A 309 4.19 -11.86 5.28
N ILE A 310 3.01 -11.80 5.89
CA ILE A 310 2.77 -11.26 7.24
C ILE A 310 3.54 -12.05 8.29
N ASN A 311 3.67 -13.37 8.10
CA ASN A 311 4.36 -14.24 9.05
C ASN A 311 5.89 -14.09 9.03
N GLU A 312 6.43 -13.43 7.99
CA GLU A 312 7.87 -13.20 7.79
C GLU A 312 8.28 -11.74 7.93
N LEU A 313 7.44 -10.93 8.58
CA LEU A 313 7.80 -9.57 8.96
C LEU A 313 8.96 -9.60 9.96
N HIS A 314 9.85 -8.60 9.88
CA HIS A 314 10.95 -8.45 10.84
C HIS A 314 10.43 -8.41 12.28
N GLU A 315 11.14 -9.10 13.19
CA GLU A 315 10.69 -9.33 14.57
C GLU A 315 10.45 -8.02 15.35
N ASP A 316 11.25 -7.00 15.13
CA ASP A 316 11.09 -5.68 15.76
C ASP A 316 9.76 -5.02 15.33
N LYS A 317 9.35 -5.16 14.06
CA LYS A 317 8.08 -4.66 13.52
C LYS A 317 6.90 -5.41 14.12
N ARG A 318 6.98 -6.73 14.14
CA ARG A 318 5.93 -7.57 14.75
C ARG A 318 5.73 -7.26 16.23
N LYS A 319 6.82 -7.20 17.00
CA LYS A 319 6.75 -6.88 18.43
C LYS A 319 6.14 -5.51 18.68
N ARG A 320 6.55 -4.52 17.91
CA ARG A 320 6.11 -3.15 18.11
C ARG A 320 4.62 -2.97 17.84
N HIS A 321 4.11 -3.52 16.75
CA HIS A 321 2.75 -3.23 16.26
C HIS A 321 1.72 -4.30 16.64
N ILE A 322 2.10 -5.60 16.62
CA ILE A 322 1.16 -6.70 16.91
C ILE A 322 1.03 -6.92 18.42
N LEU A 323 2.15 -7.00 19.16
CA LEU A 323 2.07 -7.26 20.60
C LEU A 323 1.37 -6.13 21.35
N SER A 324 1.63 -4.88 20.99
CA SER A 324 0.93 -3.73 21.59
C SER A 324 -0.58 -3.78 21.37
N PHE A 325 -1.04 -4.24 20.18
CA PHE A 325 -2.47 -4.43 19.93
C PHE A 325 -3.08 -5.50 20.85
N VAL A 326 -2.43 -6.63 21.02
CA VAL A 326 -2.90 -7.72 21.89
C VAL A 326 -2.87 -7.33 23.38
N GLU A 327 -1.95 -6.45 23.78
CA GLU A 327 -1.94 -5.88 25.14
C GLU A 327 -3.12 -4.94 25.37
N GLU A 328 -3.51 -4.15 24.37
CA GLU A 328 -4.69 -3.28 24.40
C GLU A 328 -6.01 -4.07 24.28
N ARG A 329 -6.03 -5.13 23.46
CA ARG A 329 -7.21 -5.94 23.15
C ARG A 329 -6.98 -7.40 23.54
N PRO A 330 -7.04 -7.74 24.87
CA PRO A 330 -6.71 -9.07 25.37
C PRO A 330 -7.57 -10.21 24.82
N GLU A 331 -8.79 -9.92 24.35
CA GLU A 331 -9.68 -10.88 23.69
C GLU A 331 -9.09 -11.54 22.45
N PHE A 332 -8.10 -10.89 21.81
CA PHE A 332 -7.38 -11.41 20.64
C PHE A 332 -6.12 -12.22 20.99
N LYS A 333 -5.80 -12.36 22.29
CA LYS A 333 -4.55 -13.00 22.75
C LYS A 333 -4.39 -14.44 22.25
N ASP A 334 -5.48 -15.18 22.15
CA ASP A 334 -5.45 -16.57 21.72
C ASP A 334 -5.19 -16.71 20.22
N ARG A 335 -5.63 -15.73 19.39
CA ARG A 335 -5.36 -15.69 17.95
C ARG A 335 -3.87 -15.53 17.61
N VAL A 336 -3.08 -15.00 18.54
CA VAL A 336 -1.64 -14.75 18.36
C VAL A 336 -0.78 -15.84 19.01
N LYS A 337 -1.35 -16.67 19.93
CA LYS A 337 -0.62 -17.73 20.65
C LYS A 337 -0.11 -18.85 19.75
N ASP A 338 -0.84 -19.20 18.69
CA ASP A 338 -0.43 -20.24 17.73
C ASP A 338 0.74 -19.82 16.84
N ASN A 339 1.09 -18.54 16.87
CA ASN A 339 2.22 -17.99 16.18
C ASN A 339 3.48 -18.14 17.04
N LYS A 340 4.07 -19.37 17.03
CA LYS A 340 5.24 -19.79 17.84
C LYS A 340 6.42 -18.83 17.82
N VAL A 341 6.51 -17.95 16.83
CA VAL A 341 7.61 -16.97 16.66
C VAL A 341 7.46 -15.75 17.57
N LEU A 342 6.22 -15.35 17.94
CA LEU A 342 6.01 -14.19 18.81
C LEU A 342 6.42 -14.41 20.27
N PHE A 343 6.46 -15.65 20.72
CA PHE A 343 6.71 -15.99 22.13
C PHE A 343 8.06 -16.69 22.42
N SER A 344 8.85 -17.01 21.39
CA SER A 344 10.16 -17.68 21.57
C SER A 344 11.23 -16.83 22.26
N GLY A 345 11.03 -15.52 22.38
CA GLY A 345 12.00 -14.57 22.95
C GLY A 345 12.00 -14.47 24.50
N ARG A 346 11.05 -15.07 25.23
CA ARG A 346 10.96 -14.93 26.70
C ARG A 346 11.65 -16.03 27.54
N ARG A 347 12.41 -16.97 26.94
CA ARG A 347 13.09 -18.06 27.68
C ARG A 347 14.61 -17.96 27.75
N ARG A 348 15.19 -16.79 27.78
CA ARG A 348 16.63 -16.64 28.09
C ARG A 348 16.95 -15.43 28.97
N HIS A 349 16.37 -15.33 30.17
CA HIS A 349 16.99 -14.61 31.29
C HIS A 349 16.27 -14.96 32.61
N SER A 350 16.42 -16.22 33.03
CA SER A 350 16.32 -16.58 34.43
C SER A 350 17.09 -17.88 34.66
N ARG A 351 18.39 -17.74 34.83
CA ARG A 351 19.30 -18.64 35.60
C ARG A 351 20.72 -18.16 35.43
N LYS A 352 21.19 -17.39 36.29
CA LYS A 352 22.18 -17.51 37.37
C LYS A 352 22.58 -16.14 37.90
#